data_b32a8aa93fdcb3fa3e93cee1eabd656a
#
_entry.id   b32a8aa93fdcb3fa3e93cee1eabd656a
#
_cell.length_a   1.000
_cell.length_b   1.000
_cell.length_c   1.000
_cell.angle_alpha   90.00
_cell.angle_beta   90.00
_cell.angle_gamma   90.00
#
_symmetry.space_group_name_H-M   'P 1'
#
loop_
_entity.id
_entity.type
_entity.pdbx_description
1 polymer ?
#
loop_
_entity_poly.entity_id
_entity_poly.type
_entity_poly.pdbx_seq_one_letter_code
_entity_poly.pdbx_strand_id
1 'polypeptide(L)'
;MEKKSNWQAYQAIIEQQNITKLYHFTDRDNLQSIIQNGGLYSWADCEEKGIVISKPGGSDSSRSLDSRDGLQHYVRVSFVTQHPMMYVAMNEGRISNPVLLEIDPQVIYWNGSKYADRNATKNGARVGGNLEDFKAIHFSAVKAQKHFDLD
;
A
#
# COMPACT_ATOMS: atom_id res chain seq x y z
N MET A 1 -7.76 -12.33 11.07
CA MET A 1 -7.43 -10.95 11.51
C MET A 1 -8.65 -10.28 12.12
N GLU A 2 -8.47 -9.70 13.27
CA GLU A 2 -9.57 -9.00 13.92
C GLU A 2 -9.84 -7.65 13.26
N LYS A 3 -11.12 -7.31 13.15
CA LYS A 3 -11.56 -5.99 12.70
C LYS A 3 -11.54 -5.00 13.85
N LYS A 4 -11.31 -3.73 13.52
CA LYS A 4 -11.47 -2.62 14.48
C LYS A 4 -12.90 -2.62 15.02
N SER A 5 -13.07 -2.20 16.27
CA SER A 5 -14.40 -2.16 16.91
C SER A 5 -15.40 -1.26 16.17
N ASN A 6 -14.91 -0.22 15.49
CA ASN A 6 -15.70 0.73 14.71
C ASN A 6 -15.58 0.51 13.20
N TRP A 7 -15.34 -0.71 12.74
CA TRP A 7 -15.10 -1.01 11.33
C TRP A 7 -16.25 -0.59 10.40
N GLN A 8 -17.50 -0.58 10.90
CA GLN A 8 -18.64 -0.15 10.10
C GLN A 8 -18.54 1.31 9.65
N ALA A 9 -17.89 2.17 10.44
CA ALA A 9 -17.67 3.57 10.05
C ALA A 9 -16.73 3.67 8.83
N TYR A 10 -15.72 2.80 8.77
CA TYR A 10 -14.83 2.69 7.59
C TYR A 10 -15.59 2.15 6.39
N GLN A 11 -16.43 1.14 6.59
CA GLN A 11 -17.24 0.55 5.53
C GLN A 11 -18.15 1.61 4.89
N ALA A 12 -18.80 2.45 5.69
CA ALA A 12 -19.65 3.52 5.17
C ALA A 12 -18.88 4.48 4.27
N ILE A 13 -17.65 4.79 4.63
CA ILE A 13 -16.78 5.68 3.83
C ILE A 13 -16.39 5.03 2.51
N ILE A 14 -15.93 3.78 2.52
CA ILE A 14 -15.52 3.12 1.26
C ILE A 14 -16.71 2.88 0.33
N GLU A 15 -17.90 2.63 0.86
CA GLU A 15 -19.11 2.54 0.06
C GLU A 15 -19.46 3.88 -0.58
N GLN A 16 -19.39 4.97 0.18
CA GLN A 16 -19.62 6.33 -0.32
C GLN A 16 -18.62 6.71 -1.42
N GLN A 17 -17.39 6.26 -1.28
CA GLN A 17 -16.32 6.55 -2.24
C GLN A 17 -16.25 5.55 -3.40
N ASN A 18 -17.16 4.57 -3.46
CA ASN A 18 -17.19 3.52 -4.48
C ASN A 18 -15.88 2.73 -4.56
N ILE A 19 -15.26 2.47 -3.43
CA ILE A 19 -14.03 1.69 -3.36
C ILE A 19 -14.40 0.22 -3.25
N THR A 20 -14.15 -0.53 -4.32
CA THR A 20 -14.44 -1.97 -4.40
C THR A 20 -13.19 -2.83 -4.38
N LYS A 21 -12.02 -2.25 -4.66
CA LYS A 21 -10.74 -2.94 -4.71
C LYS A 21 -9.63 -2.00 -4.25
N LEU A 22 -8.60 -2.60 -3.66
CA LEU A 22 -7.32 -1.95 -3.44
C LEU A 22 -6.29 -2.64 -4.33
N TYR A 23 -5.13 -2.02 -4.51
CA TYR A 23 -4.12 -2.50 -5.44
C TYR A 23 -2.74 -2.50 -4.79
N HIS A 24 -1.99 -3.53 -5.10
CA HIS A 24 -0.58 -3.63 -4.76
C HIS A 24 0.19 -3.97 -6.03
N PHE A 25 1.15 -3.13 -6.42
CA PHE A 25 1.98 -3.42 -7.56
C PHE A 25 3.23 -4.21 -7.14
N THR A 26 3.64 -5.13 -7.98
CA THR A 26 4.87 -5.90 -7.80
C THR A 26 5.43 -6.30 -9.16
N ASP A 27 6.60 -6.91 -9.18
CA ASP A 27 7.12 -7.52 -10.41
C ASP A 27 6.56 -8.94 -10.57
N ARG A 28 6.32 -9.33 -11.82
CA ARG A 28 5.84 -10.67 -12.14
C ARG A 28 6.74 -11.77 -11.57
N ASP A 29 8.06 -11.53 -11.54
CA ASP A 29 9.03 -12.49 -11.02
C ASP A 29 8.85 -12.76 -9.51
N ASN A 30 8.13 -11.92 -8.80
CA ASN A 30 7.85 -12.11 -7.38
C ASN A 30 6.61 -12.98 -7.11
N LEU A 31 5.77 -13.26 -8.13
CA LEU A 31 4.50 -13.96 -7.94
C LEU A 31 4.67 -15.37 -7.38
N GLN A 32 5.66 -16.11 -7.87
CA GLN A 32 5.89 -17.47 -7.40
C GLN A 32 6.20 -17.50 -5.90
N SER A 33 7.05 -16.60 -5.44
CA SER A 33 7.38 -16.47 -4.01
C SER A 33 6.16 -16.09 -3.17
N ILE A 34 5.33 -15.16 -3.67
CA ILE A 34 4.11 -14.75 -2.99
C ILE A 34 3.16 -15.94 -2.81
N ILE A 35 2.98 -16.74 -3.86
CA ILE A 35 2.12 -17.92 -3.84
C ILE A 35 2.69 -18.99 -2.89
N GLN A 36 3.98 -19.28 -2.99
CA GLN A 36 4.65 -20.30 -2.18
C GLN A 36 4.62 -19.96 -0.68
N ASN A 37 4.69 -18.69 -0.34
CA ASN A 37 4.71 -18.24 1.06
C ASN A 37 3.32 -17.90 1.60
N GLY A 38 2.27 -18.12 0.81
CA GLY A 38 0.89 -17.97 1.25
C GLY A 38 0.38 -16.55 1.34
N GLY A 39 1.08 -15.57 0.78
CA GLY A 39 0.60 -14.19 0.76
C GLY A 39 1.70 -13.14 0.65
N LEU A 40 1.27 -11.89 0.73
CA LEU A 40 2.17 -10.73 0.73
C LEU A 40 2.73 -10.48 2.12
N TYR A 41 4.04 -10.27 2.19
CA TYR A 41 4.74 -9.84 3.40
C TYR A 41 5.44 -8.51 3.12
N SER A 42 5.59 -7.67 4.15
CA SER A 42 6.42 -6.48 4.08
C SER A 42 7.87 -6.84 3.79
N TRP A 43 8.67 -5.87 3.32
CA TRP A 43 10.09 -6.15 3.05
C TRP A 43 10.84 -6.58 4.33
N ALA A 44 10.50 -6.00 5.48
CA ALA A 44 11.14 -6.37 6.75
C ALA A 44 10.73 -7.78 7.19
N ASP A 45 9.46 -8.15 7.04
CA ASP A 45 8.99 -9.50 7.36
C ASP A 45 9.60 -10.54 6.42
N CYS A 46 9.80 -10.20 5.14
CA CYS A 46 10.53 -11.05 4.21
C CYS A 46 11.96 -11.32 4.69
N GLU A 47 12.66 -10.28 5.12
CA GLU A 47 14.02 -10.45 5.66
C GLU A 47 14.04 -11.34 6.90
N GLU A 48 13.14 -11.12 7.84
CA GLU A 48 13.05 -11.93 9.06
C GLU A 48 12.71 -13.40 8.78
N LYS A 49 11.90 -13.67 7.77
CA LYS A 49 11.47 -15.02 7.37
C LYS A 49 12.43 -15.70 6.41
N GLY A 50 13.46 -15.01 5.93
CA GLY A 50 14.37 -15.52 4.91
C GLY A 50 13.75 -15.63 3.52
N ILE A 51 12.68 -14.89 3.25
CA ILE A 51 12.04 -14.85 1.92
C ILE A 51 12.84 -13.92 1.02
N VAL A 52 13.29 -14.45 -0.11
CA VAL A 52 14.03 -13.67 -1.11
C VAL A 52 13.04 -12.96 -2.04
N ILE A 53 13.21 -11.65 -2.19
CA ILE A 53 12.46 -10.85 -3.15
C ILE A 53 13.35 -10.64 -4.37
N SER A 54 13.00 -11.26 -5.51
CA SER A 54 13.78 -11.16 -6.73
C SER A 54 13.87 -9.73 -7.26
N LYS A 55 12.76 -9.00 -7.19
CA LYS A 55 12.66 -7.61 -7.68
C LYS A 55 11.92 -6.73 -6.67
N PRO A 56 12.63 -6.15 -5.70
CA PRO A 56 12.01 -5.30 -4.69
C PRO A 56 11.46 -4.01 -5.30
N GLY A 57 10.21 -3.68 -4.97
CA GLY A 57 9.56 -2.46 -5.44
C GLY A 57 10.01 -1.20 -4.70
N GLY A 58 10.50 -1.34 -3.48
CA GLY A 58 10.99 -0.24 -2.66
C GLY A 58 12.48 0.04 -2.86
N SER A 59 12.88 1.32 -2.91
CA SER A 59 14.28 1.73 -2.92
C SER A 59 14.89 1.65 -1.52
N ASP A 60 16.21 1.70 -1.42
CA ASP A 60 16.91 1.75 -0.14
C ASP A 60 16.48 2.99 0.68
N SER A 61 16.30 4.13 0.01
CA SER A 61 15.80 5.35 0.66
C SER A 61 14.40 5.15 1.23
N SER A 62 13.50 4.51 0.48
CA SER A 62 12.15 4.20 0.95
C SER A 62 12.17 3.29 2.16
N ARG A 63 13.00 2.25 2.15
CA ARG A 63 13.16 1.32 3.28
C ARG A 63 13.74 2.01 4.53
N SER A 64 14.69 2.91 4.35
CA SER A 64 15.24 3.71 5.45
C SER A 64 14.17 4.61 6.08
N LEU A 65 13.34 5.25 5.26
CA LEU A 65 12.21 6.08 5.73
C LEU A 65 11.16 5.23 6.44
N ASP A 66 10.85 4.04 5.94
CA ASP A 66 9.94 3.11 6.60
C ASP A 66 10.44 2.72 7.98
N SER A 67 11.72 2.39 8.11
CA SER A 67 12.32 2.02 9.40
C SER A 67 12.29 3.19 10.39
N ARG A 68 12.58 4.41 9.92
CA ARG A 68 12.50 5.62 10.73
C ARG A 68 11.09 5.85 11.26
N ASP A 69 10.07 5.62 10.43
CA ASP A 69 8.67 5.93 10.75
C ASP A 69 7.91 4.71 11.33
N GLY A 70 8.59 3.59 11.52
CA GLY A 70 7.98 2.38 12.09
C GLY A 70 7.04 1.65 11.11
N LEU A 71 7.22 1.83 9.81
CA LEU A 71 6.35 1.28 8.78
C LEU A 71 6.93 0.07 8.05
N GLN A 72 8.11 -0.42 8.47
CA GLN A 72 8.82 -1.51 7.79
C GLN A 72 8.05 -2.84 7.77
N HIS A 73 7.11 -3.04 8.70
CA HIS A 73 6.30 -4.25 8.79
C HIS A 73 4.94 -4.14 8.11
N TYR A 74 4.73 -3.09 7.31
CA TYR A 74 3.47 -2.87 6.60
C TYR A 74 3.62 -3.10 5.10
N VAL A 75 2.68 -3.86 4.53
CA VAL A 75 2.49 -3.95 3.08
C VAL A 75 1.71 -2.71 2.64
N ARG A 76 2.18 -2.05 1.59
CA ARG A 76 1.52 -0.86 1.06
C ARG A 76 0.55 -1.24 -0.02
N VAL A 77 -0.64 -0.66 0.06
CA VAL A 77 -1.67 -0.79 -0.97
C VAL A 77 -2.17 0.59 -1.36
N SER A 78 -2.72 0.70 -2.56
CA SER A 78 -3.23 1.96 -3.08
C SER A 78 -4.66 1.82 -3.58
N PHE A 79 -5.31 2.97 -3.81
CA PHE A 79 -6.67 3.03 -4.33
C PHE A 79 -6.71 3.02 -5.86
N VAL A 80 -5.58 3.14 -6.53
CA VAL A 80 -5.50 3.31 -7.98
C VAL A 80 -4.59 2.26 -8.62
N THR A 81 -4.84 1.98 -9.91
CA THR A 81 -4.06 1.05 -10.70
C THR A 81 -2.76 1.65 -11.22
N GLN A 82 -2.68 2.97 -11.35
CA GLN A 82 -1.53 3.68 -11.90
C GLN A 82 -0.86 4.54 -10.84
N HIS A 83 -0.31 3.87 -9.81
CA HIS A 83 0.37 4.57 -8.74
C HIS A 83 1.71 5.14 -9.23
N PRO A 84 2.04 6.42 -8.90
CA PRO A 84 3.29 7.05 -9.35
C PRO A 84 4.54 6.27 -8.96
N MET A 85 4.55 5.63 -7.80
CA MET A 85 5.73 4.88 -7.32
C MET A 85 5.99 3.63 -8.16
N MET A 86 5.00 3.08 -8.84
CA MET A 86 5.20 1.99 -9.79
C MET A 86 6.08 2.45 -10.96
N TYR A 87 5.78 3.62 -11.51
CA TYR A 87 6.55 4.18 -12.62
C TYR A 87 7.98 4.55 -12.20
N VAL A 88 8.15 5.06 -11.00
CA VAL A 88 9.47 5.34 -10.43
C VAL A 88 10.29 4.04 -10.34
N ALA A 89 9.70 2.97 -9.81
CA ALA A 89 10.35 1.68 -9.71
C ALA A 89 10.72 1.11 -11.08
N MET A 90 9.87 1.27 -12.09
CA MET A 90 10.15 0.86 -13.46
C MET A 90 11.30 1.66 -14.06
N ASN A 91 11.30 2.98 -13.90
CA ASN A 91 12.36 3.84 -14.42
C ASN A 91 13.72 3.58 -13.77
N GLU A 92 13.72 3.20 -12.50
CA GLU A 92 14.94 2.85 -11.77
C GLU A 92 15.39 1.39 -12.02
N GLY A 93 14.64 0.62 -12.81
CA GLY A 93 14.97 -0.76 -13.14
C GLY A 93 14.70 -1.77 -12.03
N ARG A 94 14.06 -1.37 -10.94
CA ARG A 94 13.68 -2.28 -9.84
C ARG A 94 12.54 -3.21 -10.23
N ILE A 95 11.63 -2.74 -11.09
CA ILE A 95 10.51 -3.49 -11.64
C ILE A 95 10.56 -3.42 -13.16
N SER A 96 10.60 -4.57 -13.83
CA SER A 96 10.61 -4.64 -15.30
C SER A 96 9.28 -5.11 -15.88
N ASN A 97 8.57 -6.00 -15.20
CA ASN A 97 7.27 -6.52 -15.62
C ASN A 97 6.24 -6.29 -14.51
N PRO A 98 5.65 -5.10 -14.42
CA PRO A 98 4.71 -4.79 -13.35
C PRO A 98 3.43 -5.60 -13.48
N VAL A 99 2.96 -6.10 -12.34
CA VAL A 99 1.63 -6.70 -12.20
C VAL A 99 0.92 -6.02 -11.05
N LEU A 100 -0.40 -5.97 -11.12
CA LEU A 100 -1.24 -5.43 -10.07
C LEU A 100 -1.98 -6.57 -9.39
N LEU A 101 -1.86 -6.64 -8.09
CA LEU A 101 -2.64 -7.54 -7.28
C LEU A 101 -3.86 -6.79 -6.76
N GLU A 102 -5.03 -7.35 -6.96
CA GLU A 102 -6.28 -6.80 -6.43
C GLU A 102 -6.45 -7.31 -5.00
N ILE A 103 -6.62 -6.39 -4.07
CA ILE A 103 -6.74 -6.67 -2.65
C ILE A 103 -8.15 -6.35 -2.20
N ASP A 104 -8.77 -7.27 -1.45
CA ASP A 104 -10.09 -7.03 -0.87
C ASP A 104 -10.05 -5.81 0.07
N PRO A 105 -10.94 -4.83 -0.08
CA PRO A 105 -10.97 -3.65 0.78
C PRO A 105 -11.15 -3.94 2.27
N GLN A 106 -11.60 -5.14 2.65
CA GLN A 106 -11.74 -5.48 4.07
C GLN A 106 -10.46 -5.33 4.88
N VAL A 107 -9.29 -5.32 4.24
CA VAL A 107 -8.02 -5.07 4.94
C VAL A 107 -8.00 -3.70 5.63
N ILE A 108 -8.81 -2.76 5.15
CA ILE A 108 -9.00 -1.44 5.77
C ILE A 108 -9.56 -1.58 7.19
N TYR A 109 -10.37 -2.59 7.44
CA TYR A 109 -11.05 -2.79 8.74
C TYR A 109 -10.16 -3.45 9.79
N TRP A 110 -9.03 -4.02 9.40
CA TRP A 110 -8.18 -4.79 10.32
C TRP A 110 -7.55 -3.90 11.39
N ASN A 111 -7.47 -4.44 12.59
CA ASN A 111 -6.96 -3.72 13.77
C ASN A 111 -5.60 -3.07 13.55
N GLY A 112 -4.69 -3.76 12.88
CA GLY A 112 -3.34 -3.26 12.65
C GLY A 112 -3.19 -2.33 11.46
N SER A 113 -4.22 -2.14 10.64
CA SER A 113 -4.11 -1.33 9.42
C SER A 113 -3.92 0.14 9.74
N LYS A 114 -3.05 0.79 8.96
CA LYS A 114 -2.77 2.22 9.02
C LYS A 114 -3.12 2.89 7.69
N TYR A 115 -3.40 4.17 7.77
CA TYR A 115 -3.87 4.99 6.65
C TYR A 115 -2.96 6.20 6.48
N ALA A 116 -2.60 6.48 5.23
CA ALA A 116 -1.79 7.64 4.89
C ALA A 116 -2.59 8.58 3.99
N ASP A 117 -2.57 9.87 4.29
CA ASP A 117 -3.26 10.89 3.49
C ASP A 117 -2.57 11.13 2.14
N ARG A 118 -1.34 10.67 1.99
CA ARG A 118 -0.51 10.74 0.77
C ARG A 118 0.52 9.62 0.81
N ASN A 119 1.45 9.58 -0.13
CA ASN A 119 2.55 8.64 -0.05
C ASN A 119 3.24 8.76 1.32
N ALA A 120 3.25 7.67 2.08
CA ALA A 120 3.70 7.66 3.48
C ALA A 120 5.17 8.05 3.65
N THR A 121 5.99 7.99 2.58
CA THR A 121 7.39 8.44 2.62
C THR A 121 7.56 9.93 2.40
N LYS A 122 6.52 10.65 1.97
CA LYS A 122 6.61 12.10 1.77
C LYS A 122 6.63 12.85 3.10
N ASN A 123 7.38 13.95 3.13
CA ASN A 123 7.37 14.86 4.26
C ASN A 123 5.96 15.40 4.50
N GLY A 124 5.56 15.47 5.75
CA GLY A 124 4.25 15.96 6.14
C GLY A 124 3.10 14.98 5.92
N ALA A 125 3.36 13.74 5.51
CA ALA A 125 2.33 12.73 5.41
C ALA A 125 1.76 12.42 6.80
N ARG A 126 0.43 12.44 6.89
CA ARG A 126 -0.28 12.00 8.09
C ARG A 126 -0.53 10.50 7.99
N VAL A 127 0.05 9.74 8.91
CA VAL A 127 -0.10 8.28 8.95
C VAL A 127 -0.58 7.87 10.32
N GLY A 128 -1.62 7.08 10.39
CA GLY A 128 -2.12 6.54 11.64
C GLY A 128 -3.20 5.50 11.43
N GLY A 129 -3.63 4.87 12.52
CA GLY A 129 -4.53 3.72 12.49
C GLY A 129 -5.96 3.99 12.96
N ASN A 130 -6.37 5.22 13.18
CA ASN A 130 -7.71 5.54 13.66
C ASN A 130 -8.61 6.12 12.57
N LEU A 131 -9.88 6.29 12.90
CA LEU A 131 -10.89 6.78 11.95
C LEU A 131 -10.59 8.20 11.46
N GLU A 132 -10.06 9.06 12.32
CA GLU A 132 -9.70 10.43 11.93
C GLU A 132 -8.57 10.44 10.91
N ASP A 133 -7.60 9.52 11.05
CA ASP A 133 -6.52 9.35 10.07
C ASP A 133 -7.08 8.90 8.73
N PHE A 134 -8.05 7.99 8.74
CA PHE A 134 -8.71 7.52 7.51
C PHE A 134 -9.52 8.64 6.85
N LYS A 135 -10.27 9.40 7.62
CA LYS A 135 -11.04 10.55 7.12
C LYS A 135 -10.16 11.68 6.57
N ALA A 136 -8.90 11.76 6.98
CA ALA A 136 -7.96 12.76 6.48
C ALA A 136 -7.52 12.51 5.03
N ILE A 137 -7.82 11.35 4.47
CA ILE A 137 -7.50 11.02 3.08
C ILE A 137 -8.37 11.85 2.15
N HIS A 138 -7.74 12.55 1.21
CA HIS A 138 -8.40 13.23 0.11
C HIS A 138 -8.71 12.23 -1.01
N PHE A 139 -9.83 11.55 -0.91
CA PHE A 139 -10.16 10.43 -1.81
C PHE A 139 -10.19 10.83 -3.29
N SER A 140 -10.67 12.02 -3.62
CA SER A 140 -10.64 12.50 -5.01
C SER A 140 -9.23 12.61 -5.56
N ALA A 141 -8.27 13.08 -4.75
CA ALA A 141 -6.88 13.20 -5.14
C ALA A 141 -6.18 11.83 -5.25
N VAL A 142 -6.34 10.96 -4.23
CA VAL A 142 -5.65 9.66 -4.22
C VAL A 142 -6.23 8.68 -5.23
N LYS A 143 -7.46 8.91 -5.71
CA LYS A 143 -8.11 8.09 -6.74
C LYS A 143 -7.88 8.63 -8.16
N ALA A 144 -7.25 9.79 -8.33
CA ALA A 144 -6.98 10.37 -9.63
C ALA A 144 -6.02 9.46 -10.43
N GLN A 145 -6.37 9.20 -11.69
CA GLN A 145 -5.60 8.32 -12.56
C GLN A 145 -4.49 9.06 -13.30
N LYS A 146 -4.57 10.38 -13.39
CA LYS A 146 -3.62 11.23 -14.11
C LYS A 146 -3.26 12.42 -13.24
N HIS A 147 -2.06 12.94 -13.45
CA HIS A 147 -1.56 14.06 -12.66
C HIS A 147 -2.50 15.27 -12.67
N PHE A 148 -3.03 15.60 -13.81
CA PHE A 148 -3.93 16.77 -13.95
C PHE A 148 -5.34 16.52 -13.37
N ASP A 149 -5.70 15.30 -13.03
CA ASP A 149 -6.96 15.01 -12.36
C ASP A 149 -6.95 15.47 -10.90
N LEU A 150 -5.80 15.91 -10.40
CA LEU A 150 -5.64 16.41 -9.05
C LEU A 150 -6.10 17.86 -8.86
N ASP A 151 -6.36 18.57 -9.91
CA ASP A 151 -6.74 19.99 -9.89
C ASP A 151 -8.23 20.22 -9.57
#